data_5abb3757ba30918647e3acae1b61317f
#
_entry.id   5abb3757ba30918647e3acae1b61317f
#
_cell.length_a   1.000
_cell.length_b   1.000
_cell.length_c   1.000
_cell.angle_alpha   90.00
_cell.angle_beta   90.00
_cell.angle_gamma   90.00
#
_symmetry.space_group_name_H-M   'P 1'
#
loop_
_entity.id
_entity.type
_entity.pdbx_description
1 polymer ?
#
loop_
_entity_poly.entity_id
_entity_poly.type
_entity_poly.pdbx_seq_one_letter_code
_entity_poly.pdbx_strand_id
1 'polypeptide(L)'
;CRTREYRLMANDATVSLSITILPDEIAKTISGSMTVTPDDVNDKWYYKKTEVTTTSADLIAGNFIDYTAVDQDTAPTAVATGDKVKFLFVKNTSTADGVMLSIDAGTAANNLADGIFIGPSQSWFGRLPNATVADIHAISSDIGDAGDASATCIVAALLDDVG
;
A
#
# COMPACT_ATOMS: atom_id res chain seq x y z
N CYS A 1 -32.64 -18.12 19.10
CA CYS A 1 -31.21 -17.88 19.11
C CYS A 1 -30.72 -17.91 17.67
N ARG A 2 -30.52 -16.73 17.02
CA ARG A 2 -29.96 -16.67 15.67
C ARG A 2 -28.44 -16.66 15.82
N THR A 3 -27.79 -17.74 15.50
CA THR A 3 -26.36 -17.83 15.26
C THR A 3 -26.06 -16.89 14.10
N ARG A 4 -25.34 -15.80 14.34
CA ARG A 4 -24.68 -15.03 13.28
C ARG A 4 -23.60 -15.95 12.72
N GLU A 5 -23.85 -16.53 11.57
CA GLU A 5 -22.80 -17.08 10.75
C GLU A 5 -21.92 -15.90 10.31
N TYR A 6 -20.72 -15.81 10.88
CA TYR A 6 -19.64 -15.02 10.29
C TYR A 6 -19.29 -15.73 8.98
N ARG A 7 -19.89 -15.30 7.88
CA ARG A 7 -19.34 -15.58 6.56
C ARG A 7 -17.99 -14.86 6.53
N LEU A 8 -16.92 -15.63 6.60
CA LEU A 8 -15.62 -15.17 6.15
C LEU A 8 -15.85 -14.73 4.69
N MET A 9 -15.83 -13.46 4.44
CA MET A 9 -15.88 -12.92 3.09
C MET A 9 -14.62 -13.39 2.40
N ALA A 10 -14.75 -14.07 1.26
CA ALA A 10 -13.63 -14.72 0.56
C ALA A 10 -12.52 -13.75 0.10
N ASN A 11 -12.71 -12.45 0.33
CA ASN A 11 -11.86 -11.37 -0.16
C ASN A 11 -11.16 -10.59 0.96
N ASP A 12 -11.19 -11.08 2.21
CA ASP A 12 -10.50 -10.45 3.33
C ASP A 12 -8.98 -10.60 3.19
N ALA A 13 -8.25 -9.56 3.55
CA ALA A 13 -6.81 -9.64 3.80
C ALA A 13 -6.51 -9.54 5.29
N THR A 14 -5.57 -10.33 5.75
CA THR A 14 -5.07 -10.28 7.13
C THR A 14 -3.66 -9.72 7.15
N VAL A 15 -3.45 -8.70 7.96
CA VAL A 15 -2.12 -8.14 8.25
C VAL A 15 -1.73 -8.53 9.66
N SER A 16 -0.55 -9.13 9.80
CA SER A 16 0.01 -9.52 11.09
C SER A 16 1.38 -8.85 11.28
N LEU A 17 1.61 -8.31 12.46
CA LEU A 17 2.85 -7.64 12.84
C LEU A 17 3.37 -8.23 14.15
N SER A 18 4.68 -8.47 14.20
CA SER A 18 5.40 -8.79 15.44
C SER A 18 6.68 -7.98 15.48
N ILE A 19 6.90 -7.27 16.57
CA ILE A 19 8.08 -6.44 16.81
C ILE A 19 8.73 -6.89 18.10
N THR A 20 10.04 -7.17 18.08
CA THR A 20 10.84 -7.38 19.28
C THR A 20 11.68 -6.13 19.53
N ILE A 21 11.48 -5.54 20.69
CA ILE A 21 12.16 -4.30 21.11
C ILE A 21 13.26 -4.68 22.11
N LEU A 22 14.46 -4.14 21.89
CA LEU A 22 15.65 -4.36 22.74
C LEU A 22 15.86 -5.85 23.03
N PRO A 23 16.19 -6.66 22.01
CA PRO A 23 16.25 -8.11 22.15
C PRO A 23 17.29 -8.58 23.18
N ASP A 24 18.36 -7.83 23.39
CA ASP A 24 19.44 -8.19 24.29
C ASP A 24 19.18 -7.77 25.77
N GLU A 25 18.35 -6.73 25.99
CA GLU A 25 18.09 -6.18 27.33
C GLU A 25 16.71 -6.56 27.86
N ILE A 26 15.67 -6.28 27.10
CA ILE A 26 14.28 -6.43 27.55
C ILE A 26 13.57 -7.58 26.84
N ALA A 27 13.95 -7.87 25.60
CA ALA A 27 13.33 -8.90 24.75
C ALA A 27 11.79 -8.78 24.69
N LYS A 28 11.27 -7.55 24.66
CA LYS A 28 9.83 -7.30 24.66
C LYS A 28 9.25 -7.50 23.27
N THR A 29 8.41 -8.50 23.11
CA THR A 29 7.65 -8.72 21.88
C THR A 29 6.29 -8.07 21.95
N ILE A 30 5.96 -7.26 20.96
CA ILE A 30 4.65 -6.64 20.74
C ILE A 30 4.09 -7.23 19.46
N SER A 31 2.88 -7.76 19.52
CA SER A 31 2.19 -8.29 18.34
C SER A 31 0.84 -7.62 18.15
N GLY A 32 0.41 -7.52 16.92
CA GLY A 32 -0.89 -7.02 16.54
C GLY A 32 -1.34 -7.59 15.20
N SER A 33 -2.62 -7.51 14.93
CA SER A 33 -3.18 -7.89 13.65
C SER A 33 -4.35 -6.98 13.28
N MET A 34 -4.60 -6.82 11.99
CA MET A 34 -5.82 -6.23 11.47
C MET A 34 -6.36 -7.09 10.35
N THR A 35 -7.67 -7.13 10.23
CA THR A 35 -8.36 -7.66 9.06
C THR A 35 -8.81 -6.48 8.20
N VAL A 36 -8.54 -6.55 6.91
CA VAL A 36 -8.98 -5.58 5.92
C VAL A 36 -10.06 -6.25 5.08
N THR A 37 -11.29 -5.82 5.28
CA THR A 37 -12.48 -6.41 4.66
C THR A 37 -13.05 -5.43 3.65
N PRO A 38 -13.31 -5.82 2.40
CA PRO A 38 -14.13 -5.06 1.47
C PRO A 38 -15.54 -4.86 2.05
N ASP A 39 -16.07 -3.64 1.99
CA ASP A 39 -17.37 -3.29 2.58
C ASP A 39 -18.52 -3.49 1.59
N ASP A 40 -18.25 -3.31 0.28
CA ASP A 40 -19.25 -3.43 -0.77
C ASP A 40 -18.64 -3.87 -2.13
N VAL A 41 -19.46 -3.84 -3.18
CA VAL A 41 -19.09 -4.29 -4.54
C VAL A 41 -18.11 -3.35 -5.25
N ASN A 42 -17.97 -2.11 -4.76
CA ASN A 42 -17.06 -1.13 -5.34
C ASN A 42 -15.65 -1.27 -4.72
N ASP A 43 -15.54 -1.96 -3.61
CA ASP A 43 -14.28 -2.24 -2.98
C ASP A 43 -13.50 -3.29 -3.76
N LYS A 44 -12.39 -2.87 -4.36
CA LYS A 44 -11.57 -3.70 -5.25
C LYS A 44 -10.12 -3.75 -4.77
N TRP A 45 -9.51 -4.91 -4.94
CA TRP A 45 -8.09 -5.09 -4.67
C TRP A 45 -7.25 -4.60 -5.85
N TYR A 46 -6.18 -3.89 -5.51
CA TYR A 46 -5.10 -3.51 -6.41
C TYR A 46 -3.81 -4.24 -6.01
N TYR A 47 -3.09 -4.72 -7.01
CA TYR A 47 -1.77 -5.30 -6.82
C TYR A 47 -0.92 -5.05 -8.06
N LYS A 48 0.25 -4.46 -7.88
CA LYS A 48 1.16 -4.21 -8.98
C LYS A 48 2.61 -4.14 -8.50
N LYS A 49 3.51 -4.59 -9.36
CA LYS A 49 4.93 -4.27 -9.26
C LYS A 49 5.16 -2.96 -9.99
N THR A 50 5.44 -1.90 -9.26
CA THR A 50 5.59 -0.53 -9.76
C THR A 50 7.05 -0.10 -9.69
N GLU A 51 7.55 0.48 -10.77
CA GLU A 51 8.84 1.18 -10.76
C GLU A 51 8.62 2.60 -10.24
N VAL A 52 9.34 2.94 -9.17
CA VAL A 52 9.38 4.29 -8.59
C VAL A 52 10.66 4.95 -9.07
N THR A 53 10.50 6.02 -9.83
CA THR A 53 11.63 6.73 -10.44
C THR A 53 12.13 7.85 -9.54
N THR A 54 13.21 8.53 -9.94
CA THR A 54 13.75 9.72 -9.27
C THR A 54 12.91 10.98 -9.49
N THR A 55 11.77 10.86 -10.15
CA THR A 55 10.76 11.91 -10.30
C THR A 55 9.48 11.47 -9.60
N SER A 56 8.93 12.35 -8.76
CA SER A 56 7.66 12.08 -8.08
C SER A 56 6.54 11.80 -9.06
N ALA A 57 5.84 10.70 -8.84
CA ALA A 57 4.71 10.28 -9.65
C ALA A 57 3.69 9.50 -8.80
N ASP A 58 2.49 9.31 -9.34
CA ASP A 58 1.45 8.49 -8.73
C ASP A 58 1.97 7.07 -8.47
N LEU A 59 1.84 6.60 -7.24
CA LEU A 59 2.24 5.24 -6.87
C LEU A 59 1.26 4.20 -7.39
N ILE A 60 -0.02 4.52 -7.44
CA ILE A 60 -1.10 3.65 -7.85
C ILE A 60 -1.57 4.10 -9.23
N ALA A 61 -1.38 3.25 -10.24
CA ALA A 61 -1.79 3.52 -11.60
C ALA A 61 -2.03 2.23 -12.39
N GLY A 62 -2.95 2.27 -13.35
CA GLY A 62 -3.30 1.14 -14.19
C GLY A 62 -4.62 0.51 -13.79
N ASN A 63 -4.70 -0.80 -13.65
CA ASN A 63 -5.97 -1.50 -13.47
C ASN A 63 -6.04 -2.18 -12.11
N PHE A 64 -7.26 -2.35 -11.59
CA PHE A 64 -7.54 -3.24 -10.47
C PHE A 64 -7.16 -4.68 -10.82
N ILE A 65 -6.95 -5.49 -9.79
CA ILE A 65 -7.02 -6.93 -9.96
C ILE A 65 -8.51 -7.26 -10.11
N ASP A 66 -8.89 -7.66 -11.30
CA ASP A 66 -10.22 -8.21 -11.52
C ASP A 66 -10.24 -9.64 -10.99
N TYR A 67 -10.49 -9.77 -9.71
CA TYR A 67 -10.67 -11.02 -9.02
C TYR A 67 -12.09 -11.07 -8.45
N THR A 68 -13.05 -11.36 -9.32
CA THR A 68 -14.27 -11.96 -8.82
C THR A 68 -13.95 -13.42 -8.52
N ALA A 69 -14.33 -13.90 -7.37
CA ALA A 69 -13.94 -15.21 -6.82
C ALA A 69 -14.34 -16.42 -7.72
N VAL A 70 -14.92 -16.21 -8.88
CA VAL A 70 -15.45 -17.26 -9.76
C VAL A 70 -15.16 -17.03 -11.25
N ASP A 71 -14.88 -15.84 -11.72
CA ASP A 71 -14.65 -15.57 -13.14
C ASP A 71 -13.51 -14.57 -13.38
N GLN A 72 -12.48 -15.05 -14.08
CA GLN A 72 -11.36 -14.25 -14.59
C GLN A 72 -11.67 -13.57 -15.93
N ASP A 73 -12.92 -13.29 -16.25
CA ASP A 73 -13.32 -13.05 -17.63
C ASP A 73 -13.78 -11.62 -17.96
N THR A 74 -13.57 -10.68 -17.09
CA THR A 74 -13.83 -9.27 -17.43
C THR A 74 -12.53 -8.50 -17.52
N ALA A 75 -12.43 -7.62 -18.52
CA ALA A 75 -11.28 -6.75 -18.67
C ALA A 75 -11.11 -5.92 -17.36
N PRO A 76 -9.90 -5.89 -16.76
CA PRO A 76 -9.68 -5.18 -15.52
C PRO A 76 -10.10 -3.73 -15.63
N THR A 77 -10.92 -3.24 -14.69
CA THR A 77 -11.31 -1.83 -14.64
C THR A 77 -10.09 -0.98 -14.31
N ALA A 78 -9.98 0.16 -14.97
CA ALA A 78 -8.91 1.11 -14.70
C ALA A 78 -9.12 1.77 -13.34
N VAL A 79 -8.04 1.94 -12.59
CA VAL A 79 -8.04 2.76 -11.38
C VAL A 79 -8.14 4.22 -11.77
N ALA A 80 -9.12 4.93 -11.23
CA ALA A 80 -9.28 6.36 -11.40
C ALA A 80 -8.53 7.15 -10.32
N THR A 81 -8.13 8.37 -10.63
CA THR A 81 -7.44 9.25 -9.67
C THR A 81 -8.30 9.64 -8.47
N GLY A 82 -9.63 9.58 -8.62
CA GLY A 82 -10.61 9.86 -7.58
C GLY A 82 -10.93 8.68 -6.66
N ASP A 83 -10.50 7.46 -7.01
CA ASP A 83 -10.76 6.27 -6.20
C ASP A 83 -10.11 6.42 -4.82
N LYS A 84 -10.81 5.94 -3.79
CA LYS A 84 -10.38 6.14 -2.41
C LYS A 84 -9.59 4.94 -1.91
N VAL A 85 -8.43 5.22 -1.36
CA VAL A 85 -7.54 4.20 -0.80
C VAL A 85 -7.92 3.93 0.65
N LYS A 86 -8.50 2.77 0.93
CA LYS A 86 -8.87 2.32 2.27
C LYS A 86 -7.72 1.66 3.03
N PHE A 87 -6.86 0.99 2.30
CA PHE A 87 -5.66 0.32 2.83
C PHE A 87 -4.56 0.34 1.79
N LEU A 88 -3.33 0.55 2.22
CA LEU A 88 -2.15 0.54 1.38
C LEU A 88 -1.04 -0.29 2.02
N PHE A 89 -0.43 -1.15 1.22
CA PHE A 89 0.81 -1.86 1.51
C PHE A 89 1.83 -1.55 0.41
N VAL A 90 3.03 -1.17 0.82
CA VAL A 90 4.15 -0.92 -0.09
C VAL A 90 5.37 -1.68 0.41
N LYS A 91 5.95 -2.51 -0.45
CA LYS A 91 7.22 -3.18 -0.20
C LYS A 91 8.25 -2.71 -1.21
N ASN A 92 9.28 -2.04 -0.74
CA ASN A 92 10.46 -1.75 -1.53
C ASN A 92 11.28 -3.02 -1.74
N THR A 93 11.50 -3.42 -2.98
CA THR A 93 12.28 -4.60 -3.33
C THR A 93 13.70 -4.26 -3.78
N SER A 94 14.05 -2.96 -3.90
CA SER A 94 15.43 -2.54 -4.10
C SER A 94 16.28 -2.91 -2.88
N THR A 95 17.53 -3.26 -3.11
CA THR A 95 18.51 -3.55 -2.05
C THR A 95 19.45 -2.37 -1.78
N ALA A 96 19.35 -1.32 -2.59
CA ALA A 96 20.22 -0.13 -2.53
C ALA A 96 19.41 1.13 -2.26
N ASP A 97 18.33 1.36 -3.01
CA ASP A 97 17.62 2.64 -3.01
C ASP A 97 16.40 2.60 -2.10
N GLY A 98 16.16 3.70 -1.39
CA GLY A 98 14.95 3.92 -0.62
C GLY A 98 13.80 4.48 -1.47
N VAL A 99 12.63 4.61 -0.88
CA VAL A 99 11.46 5.25 -1.47
C VAL A 99 10.85 6.20 -0.45
N MET A 100 10.59 7.43 -0.87
CA MET A 100 9.77 8.38 -0.13
C MET A 100 8.34 8.32 -0.65
N LEU A 101 7.39 8.20 0.26
CA LEU A 101 5.96 8.14 -0.01
C LEU A 101 5.28 9.36 0.58
N SER A 102 4.58 10.14 -0.24
CA SER A 102 3.67 11.22 0.17
C SER A 102 2.23 10.72 0.09
N ILE A 103 1.39 11.12 1.05
CA ILE A 103 -0.03 10.73 1.15
C ILE A 103 -0.96 11.94 1.35
N ASP A 104 -0.50 13.13 1.00
CA ASP A 104 -1.15 14.41 1.27
C ASP A 104 -1.44 15.23 -0.01
N ALA A 105 -1.50 14.60 -1.17
CA ALA A 105 -1.60 15.21 -2.49
C ALA A 105 -0.38 16.08 -2.89
N GLY A 106 0.65 16.10 -2.06
CA GLY A 106 1.90 16.79 -2.33
C GLY A 106 2.83 16.00 -3.23
N THR A 107 3.71 16.69 -3.92
CA THR A 107 4.82 16.06 -4.62
C THR A 107 5.71 15.33 -3.62
N ALA A 108 5.92 14.03 -3.79
CA ALA A 108 6.87 13.30 -2.97
C ALA A 108 8.28 13.91 -3.17
N ALA A 109 8.92 14.23 -2.08
CA ALA A 109 10.24 14.86 -2.08
C ALA A 109 11.20 14.06 -1.20
N ASN A 110 12.50 14.19 -1.50
CA ASN A 110 13.55 13.58 -0.69
C ASN A 110 13.77 14.38 0.61
N ASN A 111 12.75 14.51 1.42
CA ASN A 111 12.87 15.10 2.74
C ASN A 111 11.94 14.37 3.73
N LEU A 112 12.31 14.37 5.00
CA LEU A 112 11.54 13.69 6.06
C LEU A 112 10.35 14.50 6.56
N ALA A 113 10.17 15.75 6.12
CA ALA A 113 9.13 16.62 6.64
C ALA A 113 7.74 16.23 6.14
N ASP A 114 7.65 15.69 4.92
CA ASP A 114 6.40 15.50 4.22
C ASP A 114 6.19 14.05 3.73
N GLY A 115 6.97 13.08 4.22
CA GLY A 115 6.92 11.75 3.66
C GLY A 115 7.15 10.59 4.63
N ILE A 116 6.79 9.42 4.15
CA ILE A 116 7.09 8.13 4.78
C ILE A 116 8.27 7.53 4.04
N PHE A 117 9.37 7.27 4.76
CA PHE A 117 10.53 6.61 4.18
C PHE A 117 10.41 5.08 4.28
N ILE A 118 10.58 4.42 3.14
CA ILE A 118 10.63 2.97 3.03
C ILE A 118 12.02 2.60 2.52
N GLY A 119 12.88 2.20 3.43
CA GLY A 119 14.28 1.85 3.11
C GLY A 119 14.39 0.62 2.20
N PRO A 120 15.62 0.33 1.73
CA PRO A 120 15.89 -0.85 0.93
C PRO A 120 15.39 -2.14 1.60
N SER A 121 14.69 -2.99 0.85
CA SER A 121 14.10 -4.25 1.33
C SER A 121 13.07 -4.12 2.46
N GLN A 122 12.60 -2.91 2.76
CA GLN A 122 11.62 -2.65 3.82
C GLN A 122 10.19 -2.57 3.28
N SER A 123 9.23 -2.58 4.21
CA SER A 123 7.81 -2.47 3.89
C SER A 123 7.12 -1.48 4.82
N TRP A 124 6.09 -0.85 4.29
CA TRP A 124 5.17 -0.01 5.03
C TRP A 124 3.73 -0.39 4.72
N PHE A 125 2.82 -0.23 5.67
CA PHE A 125 1.40 -0.44 5.46
C PHE A 125 0.57 0.42 6.42
N GLY A 126 -0.65 0.74 6.01
CA GLY A 126 -1.57 1.50 6.85
C GLY A 126 -2.97 1.61 6.26
N ARG A 127 -3.91 2.03 7.10
CA ARG A 127 -5.24 2.48 6.66
C ARG A 127 -5.17 3.97 6.35
N LEU A 128 -5.77 4.36 5.24
CA LEU A 128 -5.77 5.73 4.73
C LEU A 128 -7.21 6.21 4.56
N PRO A 129 -7.88 6.66 5.63
CA PRO A 129 -9.24 7.15 5.51
C PRO A 129 -9.26 8.44 4.67
N ASN A 130 -10.08 8.46 3.63
CA ASN A 130 -10.30 9.59 2.73
C ASN A 130 -9.15 10.01 1.79
N ALA A 131 -8.03 9.30 1.75
CA ALA A 131 -7.02 9.54 0.73
C ALA A 131 -7.52 9.03 -0.63
N THR A 132 -7.28 9.80 -1.69
CA THR A 132 -7.53 9.36 -3.06
C THR A 132 -6.25 8.83 -3.69
N VAL A 133 -6.39 8.15 -4.82
CA VAL A 133 -5.22 7.69 -5.61
C VAL A 133 -4.33 8.88 -5.97
N ALA A 134 -4.93 10.02 -6.33
CA ALA A 134 -4.19 11.26 -6.66
C ALA A 134 -3.43 11.87 -5.46
N ASP A 135 -3.73 11.46 -4.23
CA ASP A 135 -3.03 11.96 -3.05
C ASP A 135 -1.72 11.19 -2.76
N ILE A 136 -1.51 10.06 -3.46
CA ILE A 136 -0.42 9.13 -3.13
C ILE A 136 0.66 9.16 -4.20
N HIS A 137 1.75 9.83 -3.89
CA HIS A 137 2.92 9.95 -4.75
C HIS A 137 4.13 9.23 -4.15
N ALA A 138 5.04 8.80 -5.00
CA ALA A 138 6.30 8.21 -4.58
C ALA A 138 7.48 8.72 -5.42
N ILE A 139 8.65 8.74 -4.81
CA ILE A 139 9.93 9.07 -5.45
C ILE A 139 11.00 8.10 -4.92
N SER A 140 11.86 7.62 -5.80
CA SER A 140 13.05 6.88 -5.38
C SER A 140 14.07 7.83 -4.79
N SER A 141 14.52 7.53 -3.57
CA SER A 141 15.34 8.45 -2.82
C SER A 141 16.07 7.75 -1.68
N ASP A 142 17.32 8.13 -1.47
CA ASP A 142 18.03 7.87 -0.23
C ASP A 142 17.94 9.08 0.69
N ILE A 143 17.86 8.85 2.00
CA ILE A 143 17.92 9.96 2.96
C ILE A 143 19.29 10.63 2.84
N GLY A 144 19.29 11.87 2.35
CA GLY A 144 20.50 12.69 2.23
C GLY A 144 21.22 12.59 0.89
N ASP A 145 20.79 11.70 0.00
CA ASP A 145 21.28 11.65 -1.38
C ASP A 145 20.10 11.51 -2.34
N ALA A 146 20.11 12.23 -3.46
CA ALA A 146 19.10 12.02 -4.49
C ALA A 146 19.33 10.64 -5.09
N GLY A 147 18.35 9.74 -4.99
CA GLY A 147 18.46 8.41 -5.55
C GLY A 147 18.89 8.44 -7.00
N ASP A 148 19.99 7.79 -7.30
CA ASP A 148 20.57 7.77 -8.63
C ASP A 148 19.84 6.78 -9.55
N ALA A 149 19.01 5.91 -8.98
CA ALA A 149 18.33 4.83 -9.69
C ALA A 149 16.88 4.68 -9.26
N SER A 150 16.09 4.11 -10.14
CA SER A 150 14.71 3.72 -9.84
C SER A 150 14.68 2.55 -8.84
N ALA A 151 13.72 2.59 -7.93
CA ALA A 151 13.41 1.48 -7.03
C ALA A 151 12.17 0.72 -7.51
N THR A 152 12.14 -0.58 -7.32
CA THR A 152 10.95 -1.37 -7.61
C THR A 152 10.17 -1.66 -6.34
N CYS A 153 8.88 -1.34 -6.36
CA CYS A 153 7.97 -1.61 -5.25
C CYS A 153 6.90 -2.65 -5.62
N ILE A 154 6.54 -3.49 -4.68
CA ILE A 154 5.29 -4.24 -4.70
C ILE A 154 4.26 -3.39 -3.97
N VAL A 155 3.19 -3.03 -4.67
CA VAL A 155 2.10 -2.20 -4.14
C VAL A 155 0.83 -3.04 -4.10
N ALA A 156 0.20 -3.11 -2.94
CA ALA A 156 -1.11 -3.71 -2.77
C ALA A 156 -2.04 -2.74 -2.03
N ALA A 157 -3.26 -2.61 -2.48
CA ALA A 157 -4.21 -1.68 -1.88
C ALA A 157 -5.65 -2.22 -1.95
N LEU A 158 -6.47 -1.81 -0.99
CA LEU A 158 -7.93 -1.89 -1.10
C LEU A 158 -8.43 -0.49 -1.43
N LEU A 159 -9.12 -0.37 -2.55
CA LEU A 159 -9.67 0.89 -3.03
C LEU A 159 -11.19 0.79 -3.17
N ASP A 160 -11.87 1.90 -2.92
CA ASP A 160 -13.27 2.11 -3.26
C ASP A 160 -13.30 2.78 -4.66
N ASP A 161 -13.75 2.01 -5.64
CA ASP A 161 -13.94 2.46 -7.03
C ASP A 161 -15.18 3.37 -7.07
N VAL A 162 -14.95 4.66 -7.16
CA VAL A 162 -16.03 5.66 -7.17
C VAL A 162 -16.51 6.03 -8.58
N GLY A 163 -15.99 5.37 -9.63
CA GLY A 163 -16.45 5.47 -11.02
C GLY A 163 -15.74 6.53 -11.83
#